data_8ae0208759cedb13f9df1ca6b37f0e41
#
_entry.id   8ae0208759cedb13f9df1ca6b37f0e41
#
_cell.length_a   1.000
_cell.length_b   1.000
_cell.length_c   1.000
_cell.angle_alpha   90.00
_cell.angle_beta   90.00
_cell.angle_gamma   90.00
#
_symmetry.space_group_name_H-M   'P 1'
#
loop_
_entity.id
_entity.type
_entity.pdbx_description
1 polymer ?
#
loop_
_entity_poly.entity_id
_entity_poly.type
_entity_poly.pdbx_seq_one_letter_code
_entity_poly.pdbx_strand_id
1 'polypeptide(L)' 'MPYTYILECSDSTLYTGWTTDINKRVKTHNSGKGAKYTRARRPVTLKYYEEFKTKEEAIKRECEIKKLSKE' A
#
# COMPACT_ATOMS: atom_id res chain seq x y z
N MET A 1 4.57 -9.16 11.57
CA MET A 1 5.70 -8.62 10.79
C MET A 1 5.22 -7.46 9.94
N PRO A 2 5.98 -6.37 9.87
CA PRO A 2 5.57 -5.26 9.01
C PRO A 2 5.85 -5.55 7.54
N TYR A 3 5.05 -4.92 6.69
CA TYR A 3 5.11 -5.12 5.24
C TYR A 3 5.06 -3.77 4.54
N THR A 4 5.77 -3.68 3.41
CA THR A 4 5.56 -2.61 2.44
C THR A 4 4.77 -3.23 1.30
N TYR A 5 3.72 -2.55 0.84
CA TYR A 5 2.84 -3.13 -0.17
C TYR A 5 2.52 -2.13 -1.27
N ILE A 6 2.13 -2.65 -2.41
CA ILE A 6 1.67 -1.85 -3.54
C ILE A 6 0.30 -2.36 -3.94
N LEU A 7 -0.67 -1.44 -4.00
CA LEU A 7 -2.02 -1.72 -4.45
C LEU A 7 -2.21 -1.16 -5.84
N GLU A 8 -2.94 -1.90 -6.67
CA GLU A 8 -3.38 -1.37 -7.96
C GLU A 8 -4.83 -0.91 -7.81
N CYS A 9 -5.10 0.32 -8.17
CA CYS A 9 -6.42 0.91 -8.07
C CYS A 9 -7.25 0.62 -9.32
N SER A 10 -8.55 0.92 -9.25
CA SER A 10 -9.45 0.64 -10.36
C SER A 10 -9.10 1.42 -11.63
N ASP A 11 -8.42 2.55 -11.48
CA ASP A 11 -8.00 3.38 -12.61
C ASP A 11 -6.57 3.04 -13.06
N SER A 12 -6.04 1.90 -12.64
CA SER A 12 -4.71 1.40 -12.99
C SER A 12 -3.55 2.18 -12.37
N THR A 13 -3.83 3.10 -11.46
CA THR A 13 -2.76 3.76 -10.72
C THR A 13 -2.32 2.89 -9.56
N LEU A 14 -1.14 3.17 -9.03
CA LEU A 14 -0.56 2.40 -7.94
C LEU A 14 -0.49 3.23 -6.66
N TYR A 15 -0.69 2.56 -5.54
CA TYR A 15 -0.58 3.17 -4.22
C TYR A 15 0.37 2.34 -3.37
N THR A 16 1.36 2.98 -2.76
CA THR A 16 2.34 2.31 -1.90
C THR A 16 2.12 2.71 -0.45
N GLY A 17 2.15 1.72 0.44
CA GLY A 17 2.01 1.97 1.86
C GLY A 17 2.72 0.89 2.67
N TRP A 18 2.57 0.95 3.99
CA TRP A 18 3.08 -0.10 4.85
C TRP A 18 2.02 -0.46 5.90
N THR A 19 2.11 -1.69 6.40
CA THR A 19 1.16 -2.17 7.39
C THR A 19 1.72 -3.38 8.12
N THR A 20 1.12 -3.74 9.23
CA THR A 20 1.44 -4.98 9.94
C THR A 20 0.47 -6.11 9.55
N ASP A 21 -0.58 -5.81 8.80
CA ASP A 21 -1.59 -6.81 8.41
C ASP A 21 -2.13 -6.44 7.04
N ILE A 22 -1.57 -7.09 6.01
CA ILE A 22 -1.92 -6.77 4.61
C ILE A 22 -3.39 -7.04 4.32
N ASN A 23 -3.91 -8.20 4.73
CA ASN A 23 -5.30 -8.55 4.43
C ASN A 23 -6.27 -7.54 5.03
N LYS A 24 -6.03 -7.17 6.27
CA LYS A 24 -6.87 -6.19 6.94
C LYS A 24 -6.76 -4.83 6.27
N ARG A 25 -5.55 -4.45 5.86
CA ARG A 25 -5.34 -3.15 5.24
C ARG A 25 -6.02 -3.06 3.88
N VAL A 26 -5.96 -4.13 3.08
CA VAL A 26 -6.64 -4.15 1.79
C VAL A 26 -8.14 -4.00 1.98
N LYS A 27 -8.71 -4.70 2.97
CA LYS A 27 -10.12 -4.56 3.29
C LYS A 27 -10.47 -3.14 3.71
N THR A 28 -9.60 -2.53 4.51
CA THR A 28 -9.80 -1.15 4.96
C THR A 28 -9.84 -0.19 3.77
N HIS A 29 -8.90 -0.34 2.84
CA HIS A 29 -8.89 0.50 1.65
C HIS A 29 -10.18 0.33 0.83
N ASN A 30 -10.62 -0.92 0.65
CA ASN A 30 -11.80 -1.19 -0.15
C ASN A 30 -13.10 -0.79 0.54
N SER A 31 -13.07 -0.61 1.86
CA SER A 31 -14.24 -0.15 2.60
C SER A 31 -14.42 1.37 2.54
N GLY A 32 -13.45 2.07 1.95
CA GLY A 32 -13.49 3.52 1.87
C GLY A 32 -12.89 4.22 3.08
N LYS A 33 -12.31 3.46 4.00
CA LYS A 33 -11.72 4.00 5.23
C LYS A 33 -10.20 4.05 5.19
N GLY A 34 -9.62 3.71 4.05
CA GLY A 34 -8.17 3.76 3.89
C GLY A 34 -7.70 5.15 3.53
N ALA A 35 -6.61 5.22 2.77
CA ALA A 35 -6.04 6.49 2.38
C ALA A 35 -7.00 7.26 1.48
N LYS A 36 -6.89 8.58 1.55
CA LYS A 36 -7.71 9.45 0.71
C LYS A 36 -7.49 9.14 -0.77
N TYR A 37 -6.25 8.83 -1.14
CA TYR A 37 -5.90 8.51 -2.52
C TYR A 37 -6.71 7.33 -3.05
N THR A 38 -6.86 6.27 -2.23
CA THR A 38 -7.54 5.06 -2.69
C THR A 38 -9.04 5.13 -2.57
N ARG A 39 -9.57 6.07 -1.79
CA ARG A 39 -10.99 6.14 -1.52
C ARG A 39 -11.82 6.28 -2.79
N ALA A 40 -11.40 7.12 -3.71
CA ALA A 40 -12.12 7.37 -4.95
C ALA A 40 -11.70 6.42 -6.08
N ARG A 41 -10.76 5.50 -5.80
CA ARG A 41 -10.18 4.62 -6.81
C ARG A 41 -10.40 3.15 -6.48
N ARG A 42 -11.43 2.88 -5.69
CA ARG A 42 -11.78 1.50 -5.34
C ARG A 42 -12.46 0.80 -6.51
N PRO A 43 -12.37 -0.49 -6.62
CA PRO A 43 -11.67 -1.40 -5.71
C PRO A 43 -10.18 -1.40 -5.96
N VAL A 44 -9.41 -1.73 -4.90
CA VAL A 44 -7.96 -1.87 -5.01
C VAL A 44 -7.60 -3.34 -4.86
N THR A 45 -6.49 -3.73 -5.51
CA THR A 45 -6.01 -5.10 -5.48
C THR A 45 -4.55 -5.11 -5.05
N LEU A 46 -4.18 -6.07 -4.20
CA LEU A 46 -2.79 -6.21 -3.79
C LEU A 46 -1.97 -6.67 -4.99
N LYS A 47 -0.97 -5.88 -5.36
CA LYS A 47 -0.13 -6.15 -6.52
C LYS A 47 1.21 -6.72 -6.12
N TYR A 48 1.75 -6.27 -4.98
CA TYR A 48 3.10 -6.62 -4.57
C TYR A 48 3.28 -6.33 -3.08
N TYR A 49 4.11 -7.10 -2.39
CA TYR A 49 4.45 -6.78 -1.01
C TYR A 49 5.82 -7.34 -0.65
N GLU A 50 6.43 -6.74 0.37
CA GLU A 50 7.69 -7.20 0.95
C GLU A 50 7.53 -7.23 2.46
N GLU A 51 8.06 -8.27 3.08
CA GLU A 51 8.00 -8.43 4.54
C GLU A 51 9.30 -7.97 5.16
N PHE A 52 9.21 -7.30 6.31
CA PHE A 52 10.38 -6.80 7.03
C PHE A 52 10.29 -7.20 8.51
N LYS A 53 11.42 -7.12 9.20
CA LYS A 53 11.48 -7.44 10.62
C LYS A 53 10.99 -6.26 11.47
N THR A 54 11.21 -5.04 11.03
CA THR A 54 10.84 -3.84 11.79
C THR A 54 10.01 -2.92 10.93
N LYS A 55 9.18 -2.08 11.60
CA LYS A 55 8.39 -1.10 10.87
C LYS A 55 9.26 -0.03 10.23
N GLU A 56 10.40 0.26 10.86
CA GLU A 56 11.32 1.26 10.30
C GLU A 56 11.82 0.84 8.93
N GLU A 57 12.11 -0.45 8.76
CA GLU A 57 12.52 -0.97 7.46
C GLU A 57 11.40 -0.87 6.43
N ALA A 58 10.18 -1.19 6.85
CA ALA A 58 9.02 -1.12 5.96
C ALA A 58 8.76 0.32 5.53
N ILE A 59 8.85 1.27 6.46
CA ILE A 59 8.64 2.68 6.15
C ILE A 59 9.72 3.19 5.20
N LYS A 60 10.96 2.79 5.44
CA LYS A 60 12.06 3.18 4.57
C LYS A 60 11.84 2.68 3.15
N ARG A 61 11.40 1.42 3.02
CA ARG A 61 11.13 0.84 1.71
C ARG A 61 9.98 1.55 1.01
N GLU A 62 8.94 1.90 1.76
CA GLU A 62 7.82 2.66 1.23
C GLU A 62 8.31 3.96 0.61
N CYS A 63 9.17 4.68 1.32
CA CYS A 63 9.72 5.93 0.81
C CYS A 63 10.55 5.71 -0.45
N GLU A 64 11.35 4.63 -0.49
CA GLU A 64 12.15 4.32 -1.66
C GLU A 64 11.29 4.06 -2.88
N ILE A 65 10.24 3.26 -2.69
CA ILE A 65 9.34 2.91 -3.79
C ILE A 65 8.61 4.15 -4.30
N LYS A 66 8.16 5.01 -3.40
CA LYS A 66 7.46 6.23 -3.79
C LYS A 66 8.37 7.16 -4.61
N LYS A 67 9.67 7.18 -4.31
CA LYS A 67 10.60 7.96 -5.11
C LYS A 67 10.75 7.39 -6.50
N LEU A 68 10.75 6.05 -6.63
CA LEU A 68 10.88 5.40 -7.93
C LEU A 68 9.65 5.63 -8.80
N SER A 69 8.46 5.66 -8.19
CA SER A 69 7.23 5.78 -8.94
C SER A 69 6.81 7.22 -9.20
N LYS A 70 7.58 8.16 -8.70
CA LYS A 70 7.25 9.57 -8.91
C LYS A 70 7.55 9.97 -10.35
N GLU A 71 6.58 10.59 -10.97
CA GLU A 71 6.69 11.05 -12.36
C GLU A 71 7.19 12.46 -12.46
#